data_4aa021632cb442f97fbb129c698429a6
#
_entry.id   4aa021632cb442f97fbb129c698429a6
#
_cell.length_a   1.000
_cell.length_b   1.000
_cell.length_c   1.000
_cell.angle_alpha   90.00
_cell.angle_beta   90.00
_cell.angle_gamma   90.00
#
_symmetry.space_group_name_H-M   'P 1'
#
loop_
_entity.id
_entity.type
_entity.pdbx_description
1 polymer ?
#
loop_
_entity_poly.entity_id
_entity_poly.type
_entity_poly.pdbx_seq_one_letter_code
_entity_poly.pdbx_strand_id
1 'polypeptide(L)'
;MTYPLEPGKPADYPVHPGSMLLTLVEPHKGYEVAFNRWYERDHFYGGCMEGEFNMAGARWVATRDLKDLRFPKETDAAKPNYDSGSFIAVYWVLAGHHDEWLAWSGKRVFDLYSGGRGFPERSHVNTNLYTFLDADYRDEDPVPVMLALDRHYQGMIVMWFDGMDGAKPADSLKKLREKCLPEMLAGSPVEIAATWAPILPDEPRESPMDLGAGPGGPNRFCQLMFTDEDPEESIPALKAYAEAVEKAGIATLSLCAPFKKTIVGTDTYTDQLW
;
A
#
# COMPACT_ATOMS: atom_id res chain seq x y z
N MET A 1 -31.83 -14.57 1.67
CA MET A 1 -30.71 -14.70 0.73
C MET A 1 -29.64 -15.51 1.46
N THR A 2 -29.39 -16.73 1.04
CA THR A 2 -28.24 -17.50 1.51
C THR A 2 -27.06 -17.08 0.65
N TYR A 3 -26.05 -16.47 1.24
CA TYR A 3 -24.77 -16.23 0.57
C TYR A 3 -24.15 -17.59 0.28
N PRO A 4 -23.84 -17.92 -0.98
CA PRO A 4 -23.08 -19.13 -1.26
C PRO A 4 -21.63 -18.87 -0.80
N LEU A 5 -21.33 -19.28 0.42
CA LEU A 5 -19.96 -19.38 0.90
C LEU A 5 -19.36 -20.63 0.25
N GLU A 6 -18.87 -20.52 -0.96
CA GLU A 6 -18.02 -21.55 -1.53
C GLU A 6 -16.59 -21.30 -1.07
N PRO A 7 -15.98 -22.23 -0.30
CA PRO A 7 -14.57 -22.12 0.05
C PRO A 7 -13.70 -21.97 -1.21
N GLY A 8 -12.71 -21.09 -1.17
CA GLY A 8 -11.74 -20.96 -2.25
C GLY A 8 -12.11 -20.02 -3.41
N LYS A 9 -13.20 -19.23 -3.29
CA LYS A 9 -13.53 -18.20 -4.28
C LYS A 9 -13.77 -16.83 -3.63
N PRO A 10 -12.72 -16.18 -3.12
CA PRO A 10 -12.85 -14.86 -2.47
C PRO A 10 -13.43 -13.78 -3.39
N ALA A 11 -13.31 -13.95 -4.71
CA ALA A 11 -13.83 -13.02 -5.72
C ALA A 11 -15.38 -12.99 -5.80
N ASP A 12 -16.06 -13.98 -5.25
CA ASP A 12 -17.53 -14.08 -5.30
C ASP A 12 -18.24 -13.29 -4.19
N TYR A 13 -17.46 -12.64 -3.28
CA TYR A 13 -18.06 -11.83 -2.22
C TYR A 13 -18.54 -10.49 -2.76
N PRO A 14 -19.77 -10.04 -2.39
CA PRO A 14 -20.34 -8.80 -2.91
C PRO A 14 -19.68 -7.53 -2.33
N VAL A 15 -18.97 -7.65 -1.21
CA VAL A 15 -18.27 -6.55 -0.55
C VAL A 15 -16.77 -6.72 -0.78
N HIS A 16 -16.19 -5.82 -1.57
CA HIS A 16 -14.76 -5.86 -1.88
C HIS A 16 -14.19 -4.44 -2.06
N PRO A 17 -12.86 -4.26 -1.93
CA PRO A 17 -12.24 -2.97 -2.18
C PRO A 17 -12.37 -2.58 -3.66
N GLY A 18 -12.69 -1.32 -3.91
CA GLY A 18 -12.72 -0.75 -5.26
C GLY A 18 -11.53 0.15 -5.52
N SER A 19 -11.15 0.93 -4.51
CA SER A 19 -9.97 1.79 -4.59
C SER A 19 -9.24 1.87 -3.25
N MET A 20 -8.05 2.45 -3.28
CA MET A 20 -7.15 2.58 -2.14
C MET A 20 -6.51 3.96 -2.11
N LEU A 21 -6.47 4.58 -0.93
CA LEU A 21 -5.48 5.59 -0.61
C LEU A 21 -4.27 4.90 0.03
N LEU A 22 -3.10 5.07 -0.59
CA LEU A 22 -1.82 4.69 0.00
C LEU A 22 -1.05 5.97 0.32
N THR A 23 -0.57 6.11 1.55
CA THR A 23 0.22 7.26 1.98
C THR A 23 1.47 6.81 2.71
N LEU A 24 2.62 7.05 2.09
CA LEU A 24 3.96 6.81 2.64
C LEU A 24 4.51 8.14 3.14
N VAL A 25 4.85 8.20 4.42
CA VAL A 25 5.17 9.44 5.12
C VAL A 25 6.44 9.29 5.97
N GLU A 26 7.23 10.36 6.00
CA GLU A 26 8.41 10.48 6.87
C GLU A 26 8.16 11.56 7.92
N PRO A 27 8.09 11.26 9.23
CA PRO A 27 8.12 12.29 10.25
C PRO A 27 9.50 12.99 10.23
N HIS A 28 9.55 14.28 10.56
CA HIS A 28 10.82 14.94 10.74
C HIS A 28 11.51 14.41 12.00
N LYS A 29 12.85 14.34 11.96
CA LYS A 29 13.66 13.81 13.06
C LYS A 29 13.40 14.57 14.35
N GLY A 30 13.07 13.85 15.42
CA GLY A 30 12.66 14.37 16.72
C GLY A 30 11.14 14.50 16.91
N TYR A 31 10.35 14.25 15.86
CA TYR A 31 8.87 14.30 15.91
C TYR A 31 8.21 12.93 15.75
N GLU A 32 8.96 11.85 15.77
CA GLU A 32 8.49 10.47 15.49
C GLU A 32 7.33 10.07 16.42
N VAL A 33 7.53 10.26 17.72
CA VAL A 33 6.52 9.96 18.76
C VAL A 33 5.29 10.87 18.61
N ALA A 34 5.52 12.18 18.42
CA ALA A 34 4.43 13.14 18.27
C ALA A 34 3.60 12.84 17.02
N PHE A 35 4.26 12.52 15.90
CA PHE A 35 3.62 12.10 14.67
C PHE A 35 2.80 10.82 14.84
N ASN A 36 3.39 9.79 15.46
CA ASN A 36 2.70 8.52 15.68
C ASN A 36 1.43 8.70 16.51
N ARG A 37 1.53 9.43 17.62
CA ARG A 37 0.40 9.71 18.51
C ARG A 37 -0.67 10.58 17.87
N TRP A 38 -0.30 11.64 17.12
CA TRP A 38 -1.23 12.44 16.36
C TRP A 38 -1.98 11.59 15.33
N TYR A 39 -1.24 10.73 14.61
CA TYR A 39 -1.84 9.90 13.57
C TYR A 39 -2.85 8.93 14.14
N GLU A 40 -2.52 8.21 15.20
CA GLU A 40 -3.39 7.20 15.81
C GLU A 40 -4.60 7.78 16.53
N ARG A 41 -4.41 8.91 17.23
CA ARG A 41 -5.44 9.45 18.12
C ARG A 41 -6.38 10.45 17.46
N ASP A 42 -5.98 11.02 16.34
CA ASP A 42 -6.75 12.01 15.60
C ASP A 42 -6.90 11.66 14.12
N HIS A 43 -5.80 11.67 13.35
CA HIS A 43 -5.85 11.68 11.89
C HIS A 43 -6.39 10.38 11.30
N PHE A 44 -6.04 9.23 11.87
CA PHE A 44 -6.50 7.93 11.37
C PHE A 44 -8.03 7.85 11.33
N TYR A 45 -8.68 8.27 12.40
CA TYR A 45 -10.14 8.26 12.48
C TYR A 45 -10.73 9.52 11.85
N GLY A 46 -10.40 10.70 12.37
CA GLY A 46 -11.02 11.96 11.97
C GLY A 46 -10.63 12.44 10.57
N GLY A 47 -9.51 12.00 10.03
CA GLY A 47 -9.03 12.33 8.69
C GLY A 47 -9.38 11.30 7.63
N CYS A 48 -9.55 10.03 8.03
CA CYS A 48 -9.68 8.93 7.09
C CYS A 48 -10.88 8.03 7.37
N MET A 49 -10.96 7.37 8.55
CA MET A 49 -11.93 6.29 8.80
C MET A 49 -13.36 6.76 9.08
N GLU A 50 -13.57 8.01 9.46
CA GLU A 50 -14.90 8.59 9.73
C GLU A 50 -15.75 8.75 8.45
N GLY A 51 -15.13 8.71 7.27
CA GLY A 51 -15.83 8.87 5.99
C GLY A 51 -16.66 7.66 5.63
N GLU A 52 -17.81 7.93 4.99
CA GLU A 52 -18.60 6.88 4.36
C GLU A 52 -17.75 6.12 3.35
N PHE A 53 -18.04 4.82 3.19
CA PHE A 53 -17.38 3.93 2.22
C PHE A 53 -15.92 3.57 2.51
N ASN A 54 -15.33 4.01 3.64
CA ASN A 54 -14.09 3.40 4.11
C ASN A 54 -14.40 2.00 4.65
N MET A 55 -13.83 0.97 4.00
CA MET A 55 -14.00 -0.42 4.43
C MET A 55 -13.10 -0.77 5.58
N ALA A 56 -11.82 -0.44 5.43
CA ALA A 56 -10.76 -0.78 6.35
C ALA A 56 -9.61 0.20 6.23
N GLY A 57 -8.82 0.32 7.28
CA GLY A 57 -7.59 1.09 7.29
C GLY A 57 -6.56 0.46 8.21
N ALA A 58 -5.30 0.53 7.84
CA ALA A 58 -4.23 0.03 8.68
C ALA A 58 -2.92 0.80 8.45
N ARG A 59 -2.03 0.72 9.45
CA ARG A 59 -0.72 1.37 9.44
C ARG A 59 0.40 0.36 9.63
N TRP A 60 1.51 0.65 8.97
CA TRP A 60 2.76 -0.10 9.13
C TRP A 60 3.93 0.86 9.27
N VAL A 61 5.05 0.35 9.74
CA VAL A 61 6.28 1.10 9.98
C VAL A 61 7.48 0.36 9.40
N ALA A 62 8.38 1.10 8.77
CA ALA A 62 9.70 0.61 8.40
C ALA A 62 10.74 1.16 9.37
N THR A 63 11.36 0.29 10.14
CA THR A 63 12.55 0.59 10.92
C THR A 63 13.75 0.83 10.01
N ARG A 64 14.86 1.34 10.54
CA ARG A 64 16.08 1.55 9.74
C ARG A 64 16.50 0.26 9.02
N ASP A 65 16.48 -0.86 9.73
CA ASP A 65 16.86 -2.16 9.16
C ASP A 65 15.98 -2.54 7.96
N LEU A 66 14.67 -2.33 8.04
CA LEU A 66 13.75 -2.59 6.92
C LEU A 66 13.95 -1.61 5.75
N LYS A 67 14.27 -0.34 6.02
CA LYS A 67 14.59 0.62 4.98
C LYS A 67 15.87 0.23 4.23
N ASP A 68 16.87 -0.32 4.92
CA ASP A 68 18.13 -0.79 4.34
C ASP A 68 17.94 -1.99 3.39
N LEU A 69 16.87 -2.75 3.58
CA LEU A 69 16.49 -3.88 2.72
C LEU A 69 15.78 -3.45 1.42
N ARG A 70 15.36 -2.19 1.29
CA ARG A 70 14.67 -1.69 0.09
C ARG A 70 15.55 -1.73 -1.15
N PHE A 71 14.93 -2.04 -2.28
CA PHE A 71 15.60 -2.11 -3.58
C PHE A 71 14.63 -1.80 -4.73
N PRO A 72 15.12 -1.34 -5.91
CA PRO A 72 16.44 -0.79 -6.14
C PRO A 72 16.64 0.54 -5.37
N LYS A 73 17.91 0.98 -5.27
CA LYS A 73 18.24 2.25 -4.59
C LYS A 73 17.94 3.48 -5.46
N GLU A 74 17.92 3.31 -6.76
CA GLU A 74 17.51 4.34 -7.72
C GLU A 74 16.03 4.12 -8.03
N THR A 75 15.18 5.07 -7.68
CA THR A 75 13.72 4.98 -7.83
C THR A 75 13.08 6.35 -7.93
N ASP A 76 11.96 6.42 -8.62
CA ASP A 76 11.05 7.57 -8.63
C ASP A 76 9.78 7.33 -7.78
N ALA A 77 9.61 6.11 -7.24
CA ALA A 77 8.47 5.73 -6.42
C ALA A 77 8.54 6.27 -4.99
N ALA A 78 9.69 6.79 -4.56
CA ALA A 78 9.87 7.42 -3.26
C ALA A 78 10.72 8.70 -3.39
N LYS A 79 10.32 9.77 -2.69
CA LYS A 79 11.06 11.04 -2.65
C LYS A 79 11.33 11.45 -1.20
N PRO A 80 12.52 12.03 -0.92
CA PRO A 80 13.59 12.30 -1.87
C PRO A 80 14.44 11.07 -2.25
N ASN A 81 14.41 9.98 -1.47
CA ASN A 81 15.28 8.81 -1.63
C ASN A 81 14.51 7.51 -1.46
N TYR A 82 15.08 6.38 -1.92
CA TYR A 82 14.53 5.03 -1.80
C TYR A 82 14.24 4.60 -0.35
N ASP A 83 15.00 5.09 0.61
CA ASP A 83 14.90 4.78 2.04
C ASP A 83 14.06 5.80 2.83
N SER A 84 13.45 6.78 2.16
CA SER A 84 12.49 7.70 2.76
C SER A 84 11.14 7.02 3.01
N GLY A 85 10.41 7.49 4.01
CA GLY A 85 9.10 6.97 4.38
C GLY A 85 9.16 5.88 5.44
N SER A 86 9.07 6.29 6.70
CA SER A 86 9.06 5.40 7.85
C SER A 86 7.69 4.81 8.12
N PHE A 87 6.61 5.56 7.85
CA PHE A 87 5.25 5.08 8.09
C PHE A 87 4.46 5.01 6.78
N ILE A 88 3.72 3.93 6.63
CA ILE A 88 2.75 3.78 5.56
C ILE A 88 1.36 3.51 6.14
N ALA A 89 0.36 4.21 5.62
CA ALA A 89 -1.03 3.93 5.89
C ALA A 89 -1.76 3.60 4.60
N VAL A 90 -2.65 2.64 4.69
CA VAL A 90 -3.48 2.17 3.57
C VAL A 90 -4.93 2.21 4.02
N TYR A 91 -5.79 2.75 3.18
CA TYR A 91 -7.24 2.81 3.39
C TYR A 91 -7.95 2.27 2.18
N TRP A 92 -8.83 1.31 2.38
CA TRP A 92 -9.63 0.74 1.31
C TRP A 92 -11.01 1.37 1.26
N VAL A 93 -11.41 1.70 0.06
CA VAL A 93 -12.71 2.29 -0.27
C VAL A 93 -13.56 1.21 -0.94
N LEU A 94 -14.80 1.11 -0.53
CA LEU A 94 -15.78 0.17 -1.05
C LEU A 94 -15.94 0.33 -2.57
N ALA A 95 -16.02 -0.79 -3.27
CA ALA A 95 -16.21 -0.80 -4.72
C ALA A 95 -17.48 -0.04 -5.14
N GLY A 96 -17.35 0.77 -6.19
CA GLY A 96 -18.44 1.61 -6.72
C GLY A 96 -18.59 2.98 -6.04
N HIS A 97 -17.80 3.29 -5.01
CA HIS A 97 -17.93 4.52 -4.21
C HIS A 97 -16.70 5.42 -4.19
N HIS A 98 -15.82 5.27 -5.19
CA HIS A 98 -14.59 6.06 -5.24
C HIS A 98 -14.85 7.57 -5.31
N ASP A 99 -15.77 8.00 -6.16
CA ASP A 99 -16.00 9.42 -6.42
C ASP A 99 -16.64 10.12 -5.22
N GLU A 100 -17.61 9.47 -4.55
CA GLU A 100 -18.22 10.00 -3.33
C GLU A 100 -17.19 10.10 -2.20
N TRP A 101 -16.38 9.05 -2.04
CA TRP A 101 -15.30 9.06 -1.07
C TRP A 101 -14.25 10.15 -1.38
N LEU A 102 -13.86 10.32 -2.64
CA LEU A 102 -12.87 11.32 -3.07
C LEU A 102 -13.38 12.75 -2.77
N ALA A 103 -14.65 13.04 -3.07
CA ALA A 103 -15.26 14.32 -2.78
C ALA A 103 -15.27 14.63 -1.27
N TRP A 104 -15.63 13.62 -0.45
CA TRP A 104 -15.57 13.75 1.00
C TRP A 104 -14.14 13.95 1.51
N SER A 105 -13.20 13.11 1.11
CA SER A 105 -11.81 13.12 1.62
C SER A 105 -11.07 14.40 1.26
N GLY A 106 -11.28 14.94 0.05
CA GLY A 106 -10.72 16.20 -0.38
C GLY A 106 -11.17 17.36 0.54
N LYS A 107 -12.49 17.51 0.74
CA LYS A 107 -13.04 18.49 1.67
C LYS A 107 -12.51 18.29 3.09
N ARG A 108 -12.46 17.04 3.56
CA ARG A 108 -12.04 16.72 4.93
C ARG A 108 -10.60 17.12 5.22
N VAL A 109 -9.68 16.93 4.27
CA VAL A 109 -8.28 17.36 4.40
C VAL A 109 -8.20 18.88 4.62
N PHE A 110 -8.89 19.67 3.81
CA PHE A 110 -8.92 21.14 3.97
C PHE A 110 -9.53 21.57 5.30
N ASP A 111 -10.63 20.95 5.72
CA ASP A 111 -11.30 21.23 7.00
C ASP A 111 -10.36 20.96 8.20
N LEU A 112 -9.59 19.86 8.17
CA LEU A 112 -8.65 19.53 9.23
C LEU A 112 -7.47 20.51 9.29
N TYR A 113 -6.91 20.88 8.15
CA TYR A 113 -5.77 21.80 8.11
C TYR A 113 -6.20 23.22 8.53
N SER A 114 -7.33 23.73 8.04
CA SER A 114 -7.86 25.02 8.45
C SER A 114 -8.28 25.05 9.92
N GLY A 115 -8.70 23.91 10.47
CA GLY A 115 -9.01 23.72 11.89
C GLY A 115 -7.77 23.51 12.80
N GLY A 116 -6.56 23.63 12.28
CA GLY A 116 -5.33 23.48 13.05
C GLY A 116 -5.03 22.03 13.47
N ARG A 117 -5.66 21.02 12.84
CA ARG A 117 -5.48 19.59 13.11
C ARG A 117 -4.48 18.91 12.16
N GLY A 118 -3.79 19.66 11.30
CA GLY A 118 -2.67 19.18 10.49
C GLY A 118 -1.43 18.93 11.36
N PHE A 119 -0.50 18.14 10.82
CA PHE A 119 0.81 17.91 11.44
C PHE A 119 1.90 18.33 10.46
N PRO A 120 2.53 19.51 10.64
CA PRO A 120 3.47 20.06 9.67
C PRO A 120 4.84 19.37 9.67
N GLU A 121 5.25 18.76 10.81
CA GLU A 121 6.57 18.15 10.98
C GLU A 121 6.66 16.76 10.35
N ARG A 122 6.14 16.64 9.10
CA ARG A 122 6.25 15.44 8.27
C ARG A 122 6.41 15.81 6.80
N SER A 123 6.92 14.87 6.03
CA SER A 123 6.95 14.94 4.57
C SER A 123 6.23 13.74 3.97
N HIS A 124 5.39 13.96 2.98
CA HIS A 124 4.87 12.86 2.18
C HIS A 124 5.96 12.39 1.21
N VAL A 125 6.14 11.10 1.14
CA VAL A 125 7.12 10.42 0.29
C VAL A 125 6.46 9.88 -0.97
N ASN A 126 5.26 9.32 -0.81
CA ASN A 126 4.39 8.85 -1.88
C ASN A 126 2.96 8.78 -1.36
N THR A 127 2.08 9.65 -1.86
CA THR A 127 0.66 9.64 -1.49
C THR A 127 -0.20 9.64 -2.74
N ASN A 128 -0.75 8.49 -3.07
CA ASN A 128 -1.48 8.27 -4.32
C ASN A 128 -2.73 7.41 -4.13
N LEU A 129 -3.63 7.50 -5.09
CA LEU A 129 -4.84 6.69 -5.18
C LEU A 129 -4.66 5.58 -6.22
N TYR A 130 -5.27 4.44 -5.92
CA TYR A 130 -5.18 3.25 -6.77
C TYR A 130 -6.55 2.60 -6.93
N THR A 131 -6.79 1.99 -8.10
CA THR A 131 -7.93 1.11 -8.35
C THR A 131 -7.52 -0.33 -8.06
N PHE A 132 -8.36 -1.09 -7.39
CA PHE A 132 -8.17 -2.52 -7.20
C PHE A 132 -8.28 -3.25 -8.53
N LEU A 133 -7.32 -4.13 -8.83
CA LEU A 133 -7.39 -5.01 -9.98
C LEU A 133 -7.83 -6.40 -9.58
N ASP A 134 -7.07 -7.03 -8.68
CA ASP A 134 -7.37 -8.39 -8.18
C ASP A 134 -6.38 -8.78 -7.09
N ALA A 135 -6.59 -9.95 -6.47
CA ALA A 135 -5.68 -10.56 -5.51
C ALA A 135 -5.40 -12.02 -5.87
N ASP A 136 -4.16 -12.44 -5.60
CA ASP A 136 -3.68 -13.79 -5.77
C ASP A 136 -3.25 -14.33 -4.40
N TYR A 137 -3.44 -15.62 -4.16
CA TYR A 137 -3.30 -16.25 -2.86
C TYR A 137 -2.38 -17.46 -2.92
N ARG A 138 -1.62 -17.69 -1.84
CA ARG A 138 -0.79 -18.88 -1.68
C ARG A 138 -1.62 -20.13 -1.41
N ASP A 139 -2.62 -20.00 -0.54
CA ASP A 139 -3.36 -21.09 0.04
C ASP A 139 -4.70 -21.31 -0.69
N GLU A 140 -5.21 -22.56 -0.69
CA GLU A 140 -6.49 -22.89 -1.33
C GLU A 140 -7.71 -22.31 -0.58
N ASP A 141 -7.61 -22.15 0.75
CA ASP A 141 -8.62 -21.52 1.61
C ASP A 141 -8.01 -20.30 2.32
N PRO A 142 -7.80 -19.21 1.59
CA PRO A 142 -7.07 -18.06 2.09
C PRO A 142 -7.94 -17.12 2.92
N VAL A 143 -7.29 -16.27 3.70
CA VAL A 143 -7.93 -15.04 4.18
C VAL A 143 -8.25 -14.17 2.96
N PRO A 144 -9.52 -13.83 2.70
CA PRO A 144 -9.85 -13.01 1.54
C PRO A 144 -9.29 -11.59 1.68
N VAL A 145 -8.89 -11.01 0.56
CA VAL A 145 -8.21 -9.70 0.53
C VAL A 145 -8.96 -8.61 1.30
N MET A 146 -10.29 -8.60 1.26
CA MET A 146 -11.09 -7.60 1.98
C MET A 146 -10.85 -7.58 3.50
N LEU A 147 -10.31 -8.64 4.07
CA LEU A 147 -9.97 -8.75 5.49
C LEU A 147 -8.47 -8.52 5.77
N ALA A 148 -7.64 -8.31 4.75
CA ALA A 148 -6.18 -8.24 4.95
C ALA A 148 -5.73 -7.06 5.81
N LEU A 149 -6.48 -5.94 5.83
CA LEU A 149 -6.14 -4.81 6.70
C LEU A 149 -6.58 -5.03 8.15
N ASP A 150 -7.63 -5.81 8.38
CA ASP A 150 -8.16 -6.14 9.71
C ASP A 150 -7.38 -7.30 10.36
N ARG A 151 -6.96 -8.27 9.53
CA ARG A 151 -6.10 -9.35 10.01
C ARG A 151 -4.79 -8.80 10.54
N HIS A 152 -4.30 -9.39 11.60
CA HIS A 152 -3.04 -8.97 12.24
C HIS A 152 -1.82 -9.58 11.54
N TYR A 153 -1.65 -9.31 10.23
CA TYR A 153 -0.42 -9.63 9.52
C TYR A 153 0.77 -8.92 10.14
N GLN A 154 1.88 -9.62 10.33
CA GLN A 154 3.11 -9.04 10.89
C GLN A 154 3.79 -8.11 9.89
N GLY A 155 3.75 -8.46 8.60
CA GLY A 155 4.39 -7.73 7.53
C GLY A 155 3.47 -7.35 6.37
N MET A 156 3.78 -6.22 5.76
CA MET A 156 3.29 -5.83 4.45
C MET A 156 4.47 -5.34 3.61
N ILE A 157 4.60 -5.86 2.41
CA ILE A 157 5.61 -5.40 1.47
C ILE A 157 4.90 -4.72 0.30
N VAL A 158 5.34 -3.52 -0.07
CA VAL A 158 4.85 -2.82 -1.25
C VAL A 158 5.86 -2.93 -2.35
N MET A 159 5.44 -3.39 -3.52
CA MET A 159 6.26 -3.44 -4.73
C MET A 159 5.61 -2.59 -5.82
N TRP A 160 6.32 -1.56 -6.29
CA TRP A 160 5.92 -0.77 -7.45
C TRP A 160 6.65 -1.27 -8.68
N PHE A 161 5.91 -1.51 -9.74
CA PHE A 161 6.43 -1.96 -11.03
C PHE A 161 5.98 -1.04 -12.16
N ASP A 162 6.80 -0.95 -13.20
CA ASP A 162 6.47 -0.30 -14.47
C ASP A 162 6.39 -1.35 -15.59
N GLY A 163 5.20 -1.55 -16.15
CA GLY A 163 4.97 -2.50 -17.23
C GLY A 163 5.82 -2.17 -18.46
N MET A 164 6.50 -3.18 -19.02
CA MET A 164 7.31 -3.02 -20.22
C MET A 164 6.45 -2.80 -21.47
N ASP A 165 7.01 -2.16 -22.46
CA ASP A 165 6.38 -1.87 -23.76
C ASP A 165 5.02 -1.13 -23.65
N GLY A 166 4.84 -0.35 -22.57
CA GLY A 166 3.60 0.37 -22.30
C GLY A 166 2.42 -0.52 -21.91
N ALA A 167 2.69 -1.76 -21.47
CA ALA A 167 1.64 -2.69 -21.05
C ALA A 167 0.81 -2.11 -19.90
N LYS A 168 -0.50 -2.19 -20.02
CA LYS A 168 -1.42 -1.76 -18.97
C LYS A 168 -1.28 -2.67 -17.72
N PRO A 169 -1.56 -2.16 -16.51
CA PRO A 169 -1.49 -2.95 -15.28
C PRO A 169 -2.25 -4.29 -15.33
N ALA A 170 -3.45 -4.32 -15.89
CA ALA A 170 -4.24 -5.54 -16.02
C ALA A 170 -3.59 -6.59 -16.97
N ASP A 171 -2.95 -6.15 -18.04
CA ASP A 171 -2.23 -7.03 -18.97
C ASP A 171 -0.96 -7.59 -18.32
N SER A 172 -0.27 -6.75 -17.54
CA SER A 172 0.87 -7.17 -16.75
C SER A 172 0.47 -8.20 -15.70
N LEU A 173 -0.61 -7.97 -14.94
CA LEU A 173 -1.13 -8.92 -13.94
C LEU A 173 -1.45 -10.29 -14.58
N LYS A 174 -2.10 -10.31 -15.74
CA LYS A 174 -2.37 -11.56 -16.46
C LYS A 174 -1.08 -12.35 -16.73
N LYS A 175 -0.05 -11.69 -17.24
CA LYS A 175 1.25 -12.33 -17.52
C LYS A 175 1.97 -12.77 -16.24
N LEU A 176 1.86 -12.01 -15.16
CA LEU A 176 2.41 -12.38 -13.84
C LEU A 176 1.80 -13.67 -13.32
N ARG A 177 0.47 -13.82 -13.41
CA ARG A 177 -0.26 -15.03 -13.04
C ARG A 177 0.16 -16.27 -13.84
N GLU A 178 0.45 -16.08 -15.10
CA GLU A 178 0.87 -17.17 -15.98
C GLU A 178 2.32 -17.62 -15.74
N LYS A 179 3.23 -16.73 -15.28
CA LYS A 179 4.68 -16.98 -15.35
C LYS A 179 5.45 -16.85 -14.04
N CYS A 180 5.02 -15.98 -13.12
CA CYS A 180 5.88 -15.60 -11.98
C CYS A 180 5.17 -15.66 -10.63
N LEU A 181 3.92 -15.20 -10.52
CA LEU A 181 3.19 -15.14 -9.25
C LEU A 181 3.01 -16.49 -8.55
N PRO A 182 2.61 -17.57 -9.23
CA PRO A 182 2.42 -18.87 -8.56
C PRO A 182 3.69 -19.40 -7.90
N GLU A 183 4.84 -19.27 -8.57
CA GLU A 183 6.13 -19.72 -8.03
C GLU A 183 6.55 -18.84 -6.84
N MET A 184 6.37 -17.53 -6.93
CA MET A 184 6.68 -16.62 -5.83
C MET A 184 5.82 -16.92 -4.60
N LEU A 185 4.51 -17.06 -4.76
CA LEU A 185 3.61 -17.37 -3.65
C LEU A 185 3.94 -18.73 -3.00
N ALA A 186 4.18 -19.77 -3.80
CA ALA A 186 4.52 -21.10 -3.29
C ALA A 186 5.90 -21.14 -2.60
N GLY A 187 6.82 -20.27 -2.99
CA GLY A 187 8.20 -20.22 -2.50
C GLY A 187 8.49 -19.15 -1.45
N SER A 188 7.45 -18.47 -0.92
CA SER A 188 7.63 -17.36 0.03
C SER A 188 6.64 -17.40 1.20
N PRO A 189 6.88 -16.64 2.28
CA PRO A 189 5.90 -16.44 3.35
C PRO A 189 4.69 -15.59 2.95
N VAL A 190 4.68 -14.98 1.76
CA VAL A 190 3.57 -14.13 1.28
C VAL A 190 2.31 -14.95 1.11
N GLU A 191 1.23 -14.55 1.78
CA GLU A 191 -0.07 -15.21 1.71
C GLU A 191 -1.01 -14.59 0.69
N ILE A 192 -0.94 -13.26 0.54
CA ILE A 192 -1.78 -12.48 -0.38
C ILE A 192 -0.88 -11.54 -1.19
N ALA A 193 -1.09 -11.50 -2.50
CA ALA A 193 -0.54 -10.49 -3.40
C ALA A 193 -1.69 -9.70 -4.05
N ALA A 194 -2.05 -8.56 -3.48
CA ALA A 194 -3.10 -7.68 -4.00
C ALA A 194 -2.51 -6.68 -5.00
N THR A 195 -3.02 -6.64 -6.22
CA THR A 195 -2.50 -5.78 -7.32
C THR A 195 -3.43 -4.60 -7.57
N TRP A 196 -2.84 -3.43 -7.72
CA TRP A 196 -3.50 -2.14 -7.81
C TRP A 196 -2.92 -1.31 -8.95
N ALA A 197 -3.78 -0.63 -9.72
CA ALA A 197 -3.39 0.33 -10.75
C ALA A 197 -3.54 1.77 -10.24
N PRO A 198 -2.58 2.69 -10.52
CA PRO A 198 -2.72 4.07 -10.10
C PRO A 198 -3.90 4.74 -10.78
N ILE A 199 -4.61 5.57 -10.02
CA ILE A 199 -5.60 6.50 -10.57
C ILE A 199 -4.85 7.75 -10.98
N LEU A 200 -4.74 7.95 -12.30
CA LEU A 200 -4.09 9.12 -12.87
C LEU A 200 -5.09 10.26 -12.91
N PRO A 201 -4.85 11.38 -12.22
CA PRO A 201 -5.74 12.53 -12.30
C PRO A 201 -5.59 13.22 -13.66
N ASP A 202 -6.70 13.66 -14.24
CA ASP A 202 -6.69 14.46 -15.48
C ASP A 202 -6.02 15.82 -15.26
N GLU A 203 -6.15 16.38 -14.06
CA GLU A 203 -5.49 17.61 -13.61
C GLU A 203 -4.78 17.38 -12.27
N PRO A 204 -3.72 18.17 -11.95
CA PRO A 204 -3.07 18.11 -10.65
C PRO A 204 -4.08 18.27 -9.51
N ARG A 205 -4.04 17.38 -8.53
CA ARG A 205 -4.92 17.48 -7.37
C ARG A 205 -4.57 18.72 -6.54
N GLU A 206 -5.58 19.49 -6.18
CA GLU A 206 -5.42 20.49 -5.16
C GLU A 206 -5.15 19.80 -3.81
N SER A 207 -4.05 20.18 -3.16
CA SER A 207 -3.66 19.68 -1.86
C SER A 207 -2.99 20.80 -1.06
N PRO A 208 -3.27 20.91 0.24
CA PRO A 208 -2.59 21.89 1.10
C PRO A 208 -1.12 21.53 1.38
N MET A 209 -0.64 20.40 0.86
CA MET A 209 0.70 19.88 1.07
C MET A 209 1.27 19.22 -0.19
N ASP A 210 2.60 19.13 -0.29
CA ASP A 210 3.27 18.28 -1.27
C ASP A 210 2.99 16.80 -0.96
N LEU A 211 2.55 16.02 -1.95
CA LEU A 211 2.19 14.60 -1.82
C LEU A 211 3.36 13.65 -2.15
N GLY A 212 4.54 14.17 -2.41
CA GLY A 212 5.76 13.41 -2.67
C GLY A 212 5.86 12.88 -4.11
N ALA A 213 6.24 11.62 -4.24
CA ALA A 213 6.33 10.96 -5.53
C ALA A 213 4.95 10.85 -6.20
N GLY A 214 4.89 11.16 -7.49
CA GLY A 214 3.66 11.01 -8.27
C GLY A 214 3.25 9.55 -8.46
N PRO A 215 2.08 9.31 -9.05
CA PRO A 215 1.54 7.95 -9.23
C PRO A 215 2.33 7.11 -10.25
N GLY A 216 3.27 7.70 -10.97
CA GLY A 216 3.98 7.08 -12.09
C GLY A 216 3.23 7.16 -13.41
N GLY A 217 3.67 6.39 -14.40
CA GLY A 217 3.04 6.33 -15.72
C GLY A 217 1.78 5.44 -15.75
N PRO A 218 1.07 5.42 -16.88
CA PRO A 218 -0.15 4.60 -17.06
C PRO A 218 0.13 3.09 -17.08
N ASN A 219 1.38 2.69 -17.15
CA ASN A 219 1.85 1.31 -17.10
C ASN A 219 2.34 0.91 -15.68
N ARG A 220 2.37 1.86 -14.72
CA ARG A 220 2.73 1.55 -13.34
C ARG A 220 1.62 0.75 -12.66
N PHE A 221 2.01 -0.18 -11.80
CA PHE A 221 1.13 -0.84 -10.85
C PHE A 221 1.85 -1.07 -9.53
N CYS A 222 1.07 -1.31 -8.48
CA CYS A 222 1.64 -1.68 -7.21
C CYS A 222 1.03 -2.99 -6.70
N GLN A 223 1.84 -3.79 -6.01
CA GLN A 223 1.40 -4.98 -5.31
C GLN A 223 1.59 -4.78 -3.81
N LEU A 224 0.52 -4.99 -3.04
CA LEU A 224 0.60 -5.12 -1.59
C LEU A 224 0.67 -6.61 -1.25
N MET A 225 1.76 -7.03 -0.62
CA MET A 225 2.00 -8.40 -0.23
C MET A 225 1.93 -8.52 1.28
N PHE A 226 1.10 -9.43 1.78
CA PHE A 226 0.85 -9.62 3.20
C PHE A 226 1.45 -10.94 3.68
N THR A 227 2.04 -10.94 4.88
CA THR A 227 2.68 -12.10 5.50
C THR A 227 2.49 -12.11 7.02
N ASP A 228 2.29 -13.31 7.59
CA ASP A 228 2.28 -13.52 9.05
C ASP A 228 3.70 -13.66 9.64
N GLU A 229 4.72 -13.75 8.78
CA GLU A 229 6.13 -13.76 9.17
C GLU A 229 6.73 -12.35 9.21
N ASP A 230 7.95 -12.21 9.76
CA ASP A 230 8.69 -10.95 9.66
C ASP A 230 8.89 -10.60 8.17
N PRO A 231 8.59 -9.37 7.73
CA PRO A 231 8.66 -9.01 6.31
C PRO A 231 10.05 -9.20 5.69
N GLU A 232 11.12 -9.19 6.48
CA GLU A 232 12.47 -9.47 5.97
C GLU A 232 12.65 -10.90 5.46
N GLU A 233 11.91 -11.87 6.00
CA GLU A 233 11.92 -13.27 5.54
C GLU A 233 11.43 -13.42 4.09
N SER A 234 10.61 -12.50 3.62
CA SER A 234 10.11 -12.47 2.24
C SER A 234 11.11 -11.90 1.23
N ILE A 235 12.10 -11.11 1.67
CA ILE A 235 12.98 -10.35 0.77
C ILE A 235 13.75 -11.23 -0.23
N PRO A 236 14.32 -12.39 0.13
CA PRO A 236 15.00 -13.23 -0.85
C PRO A 236 14.09 -13.69 -1.99
N ALA A 237 12.88 -14.15 -1.66
CA ALA A 237 11.90 -14.58 -2.66
C ALA A 237 11.40 -13.42 -3.53
N LEU A 238 11.21 -12.23 -2.95
CA LEU A 238 10.79 -11.04 -3.69
C LEU A 238 11.88 -10.47 -4.61
N LYS A 239 13.17 -10.63 -4.27
CA LYS A 239 14.27 -10.34 -5.20
C LYS A 239 14.22 -11.27 -6.41
N ALA A 240 14.13 -12.58 -6.16
CA ALA A 240 14.01 -13.58 -7.23
C ALA A 240 12.76 -13.34 -8.09
N TYR A 241 11.63 -12.97 -7.48
CA TYR A 241 10.41 -12.60 -8.18
C TYR A 241 10.61 -11.39 -9.10
N ALA A 242 11.20 -10.31 -8.60
CA ALA A 242 11.48 -9.12 -9.41
C ALA A 242 12.37 -9.43 -10.62
N GLU A 243 13.44 -10.22 -10.42
CA GLU A 243 14.31 -10.69 -11.50
C GLU A 243 13.57 -11.56 -12.52
N ALA A 244 12.70 -12.46 -12.06
CA ALA A 244 11.89 -13.30 -12.94
C ALA A 244 10.89 -12.47 -13.78
N VAL A 245 10.26 -11.47 -13.17
CA VAL A 245 9.33 -10.54 -13.84
C VAL A 245 10.04 -9.75 -14.94
N GLU A 246 11.23 -9.23 -14.64
CA GLU A 246 12.03 -8.49 -15.62
C GLU A 246 12.54 -9.40 -16.75
N LYS A 247 13.07 -10.56 -16.42
CA LYS A 247 13.52 -11.56 -17.40
C LYS A 247 12.41 -12.06 -18.31
N ALA A 248 11.18 -12.14 -17.80
CA ALA A 248 10.00 -12.50 -18.59
C ALA A 248 9.50 -11.38 -19.49
N GLY A 249 10.10 -10.19 -19.44
CA GLY A 249 9.70 -9.02 -20.23
C GLY A 249 8.33 -8.47 -19.84
N ILE A 250 7.95 -8.56 -18.55
CA ILE A 250 6.63 -8.14 -18.08
C ILE A 250 6.68 -6.72 -17.52
N ALA A 251 7.56 -6.47 -16.56
CA ALA A 251 7.71 -5.18 -15.91
C ALA A 251 9.10 -5.03 -15.29
N THR A 252 9.49 -3.79 -15.01
CA THR A 252 10.69 -3.44 -14.24
C THR A 252 10.28 -3.02 -12.83
N LEU A 253 11.00 -3.49 -11.83
CA LEU A 253 10.75 -3.07 -10.44
C LEU A 253 11.22 -1.63 -10.25
N SER A 254 10.30 -0.79 -9.78
CA SER A 254 10.60 0.59 -9.39
C SER A 254 11.02 0.69 -7.92
N LEU A 255 10.34 -0.02 -7.02
CA LEU A 255 10.73 -0.11 -5.60
C LEU A 255 10.05 -1.30 -4.92
N CYS A 256 10.82 -2.02 -4.09
CA CYS A 256 10.31 -2.96 -3.09
C CYS A 256 10.57 -2.37 -1.70
N ALA A 257 9.53 -2.25 -0.88
CA ALA A 257 9.61 -1.63 0.43
C ALA A 257 8.85 -2.47 1.49
N PRO A 258 9.57 -3.14 2.41
CA PRO A 258 8.98 -3.88 3.52
C PRO A 258 8.60 -2.98 4.70
N PHE A 259 7.56 -3.39 5.44
CA PHE A 259 7.03 -2.73 6.62
C PHE A 259 6.51 -3.75 7.63
N LYS A 260 6.72 -3.49 8.94
CA LYS A 260 6.10 -4.20 10.07
C LYS A 260 4.78 -3.55 10.46
N LYS A 261 3.84 -4.32 11.01
CA LYS A 261 2.60 -3.78 11.57
C LYS A 261 2.90 -2.85 12.74
N THR A 262 2.28 -1.67 12.78
CA THR A 262 2.34 -0.83 13.99
C THR A 262 1.59 -1.50 15.13
N ILE A 263 2.09 -1.33 16.36
CA ILE A 263 1.40 -1.79 17.57
C ILE A 263 0.56 -0.62 18.09
N VAL A 264 -0.71 -0.62 17.71
CA VAL A 264 -1.65 0.48 17.98
C VAL A 264 -1.71 0.80 19.47
N GLY A 265 -1.68 2.10 19.80
CA GLY A 265 -1.72 2.60 21.17
C GLY A 265 -0.35 2.66 21.85
N THR A 266 0.72 2.30 21.14
CA THR A 266 2.09 2.36 21.63
C THR A 266 2.99 3.22 20.75
N ASP A 267 4.16 3.60 21.27
CA ASP A 267 5.20 4.27 20.49
C ASP A 267 6.28 3.28 19.99
N THR A 268 5.97 1.99 19.97
CA THR A 268 6.89 0.93 19.55
C THR A 268 7.40 1.21 18.13
N TYR A 269 8.70 1.03 17.90
CA TYR A 269 9.47 1.31 16.68
C TYR A 269 9.75 2.79 16.39
N THR A 270 9.17 3.77 17.09
CA THR A 270 9.44 5.19 16.81
C THR A 270 10.87 5.61 17.06
N ASP A 271 11.61 4.87 17.88
CA ASP A 271 13.04 5.04 18.18
C ASP A 271 14.00 4.28 17.24
N GLN A 272 13.45 3.59 16.22
CA GLN A 272 14.20 2.72 15.30
C GLN A 272 14.17 3.21 13.84
N LEU A 273 13.78 4.44 13.59
CA LEU A 273 13.53 4.93 12.21
C LEU A 273 14.82 5.41 11.51
N TRP A 274 15.89 5.72 12.29
CA TRP A 274 17.12 6.37 11.81
C TRP A 274 18.38 5.52 12.01
#